data_b900ef163f53fd66e728963c96c4f637
#
_entry.id   b900ef163f53fd66e728963c96c4f637
#
_cell.length_a   1.000
_cell.length_b   1.000
_cell.length_c   1.000
_cell.angle_alpha   90.00
_cell.angle_beta   90.00
_cell.angle_gamma   90.00
#
_symmetry.space_group_name_H-M   'P 1'
#
loop_
_entity.id
_entity.type
_entity.pdbx_description
1 polymer ?
#
loop_
_entity_poly.entity_id
_entity_poly.type
_entity_poly.pdbx_seq_one_letter_code
_entity_poly.pdbx_strand_id
1 'polypeptide(L)'
;MSEDCLYLNVIRPAGCSEDEKLPVAFWIHGGGFFQGGGIDQRYNLSFTVENAQKIGKPIIGVSINYRLSAWGFLSGSEEVRDTGNLNLGLRDQRLALQWVQENIEAFGGMSAQDKCRST
;
A
#
# COMPACT_ATOMS: atom_id res chain seq x y z
N MET A 1 12.61 -15.78 -11.84
CA MET A 1 12.08 -14.41 -11.61
C MET A 1 10.78 -14.30 -12.37
N SER A 2 9.79 -13.64 -11.81
CA SER A 2 8.47 -13.42 -12.44
C SER A 2 8.18 -11.93 -12.44
N GLU A 3 7.52 -11.43 -13.49
CA GLU A 3 6.99 -10.06 -13.55
C GLU A 3 5.73 -9.90 -12.68
N ASP A 4 5.06 -11.01 -12.38
CA ASP A 4 3.95 -11.07 -11.42
C ASP A 4 4.51 -11.08 -10.00
N CYS A 5 4.98 -9.91 -9.55
CA CYS A 5 5.70 -9.74 -8.30
C CYS A 5 5.07 -8.71 -7.37
N LEU A 6 4.03 -8.01 -7.80
CA LEU A 6 3.38 -6.98 -6.98
C LEU A 6 2.38 -7.62 -6.02
N TYR A 7 2.46 -7.22 -4.76
CA TYR A 7 1.53 -7.66 -3.72
C TYR A 7 1.31 -6.55 -2.69
N LEU A 8 0.26 -6.71 -1.93
CA LEU A 8 0.00 -5.91 -0.74
C LEU A 8 -0.53 -6.81 0.39
N ASN A 9 -0.34 -6.38 1.62
CA ASN A 9 -0.88 -7.01 2.81
C ASN A 9 -1.88 -6.06 3.46
N VAL A 10 -3.04 -6.58 3.83
CA VAL A 10 -4.05 -5.86 4.61
C VAL A 10 -4.14 -6.49 6.00
N ILE A 11 -3.92 -5.69 7.03
CA ILE A 11 -3.97 -6.11 8.44
C ILE A 11 -5.09 -5.31 9.09
N ARG A 12 -6.07 -6.00 9.64
CA ARG A 12 -7.20 -5.38 10.32
C ARG A 12 -7.33 -5.87 11.76
N PRO A 13 -7.95 -5.10 12.67
CA PRO A 13 -8.21 -5.55 14.03
C PRO A 13 -9.13 -6.78 14.05
N ALA A 14 -8.91 -7.68 14.99
CA ALA A 14 -9.78 -8.81 15.21
C ALA A 14 -11.17 -8.34 15.68
N GLY A 15 -12.22 -8.94 15.12
CA GLY A 15 -13.60 -8.59 15.47
C GLY A 15 -14.17 -7.32 14.81
N CYS A 16 -13.37 -6.66 13.96
CA CYS A 16 -13.84 -5.52 13.17
C CYS A 16 -14.87 -5.96 12.12
N SER A 17 -15.98 -5.21 12.02
CA SER A 17 -16.98 -5.40 10.96
C SER A 17 -16.61 -4.62 9.70
N GLU A 18 -17.23 -4.97 8.57
CA GLU A 18 -17.01 -4.27 7.30
C GLU A 18 -17.58 -2.85 7.31
N ASP A 19 -18.55 -2.58 8.19
CA ASP A 19 -19.24 -1.28 8.28
C ASP A 19 -18.55 -0.25 9.19
N GLU A 20 -17.45 -0.60 9.84
CA GLU A 20 -16.81 0.27 10.85
C GLU A 20 -16.10 1.50 10.28
N LYS A 21 -15.76 1.48 9.00
CA LYS A 21 -15.09 2.59 8.28
C LYS A 21 -13.86 3.13 9.00
N LEU A 22 -12.95 2.21 9.31
CA LEU A 22 -11.72 2.52 10.04
C LEU A 22 -10.73 3.30 9.19
N PRO A 23 -9.94 4.21 9.80
CA PRO A 23 -8.83 4.86 9.12
C PRO A 23 -7.81 3.85 8.60
N VAL A 24 -7.22 4.13 7.45
CA VAL A 24 -6.24 3.26 6.80
C VAL A 24 -4.84 3.87 6.91
N ALA A 25 -3.93 3.15 7.51
CA ALA A 25 -2.50 3.45 7.53
C ALA A 25 -1.81 2.71 6.37
N PHE A 26 -1.43 3.45 5.34
CA PHE A 26 -0.78 2.91 4.15
C PHE A 26 0.73 3.06 4.26
N TRP A 27 1.46 1.94 4.22
CA TRP A 27 2.91 1.90 4.39
C TRP A 27 3.63 1.59 3.09
N ILE A 28 4.54 2.48 2.71
CA ILE A 28 5.47 2.29 1.60
C ILE A 28 6.86 2.14 2.19
N HIS A 29 7.50 0.99 1.98
CA HIS A 29 8.83 0.75 2.53
C HIS A 29 9.90 1.64 1.91
N GLY A 30 10.91 1.97 2.68
CA GLY A 30 12.08 2.72 2.24
C GLY A 30 13.13 1.83 1.57
N GLY A 31 14.32 2.38 1.35
CA GLY A 31 15.49 1.69 0.76
C GLY A 31 16.05 2.41 -0.45
N GLY A 32 15.77 3.72 -0.59
CA GLY A 32 16.30 4.59 -1.65
C GLY A 32 15.92 4.16 -3.06
N PHE A 33 14.79 3.47 -3.21
CA PHE A 33 14.32 2.87 -4.48
C PHE A 33 15.23 1.76 -5.02
N PHE A 34 16.24 1.36 -4.26
CA PHE A 34 17.23 0.38 -4.69
C PHE A 34 17.01 -0.99 -4.05
N GLN A 35 16.66 -1.02 -2.77
CA GLN A 35 16.45 -2.25 -2.00
C GLN A 35 15.28 -2.11 -1.02
N GLY A 36 14.76 -3.23 -0.53
CA GLY A 36 13.69 -3.29 0.45
C GLY A 36 12.57 -4.24 0.03
N GLY A 37 11.54 -4.32 0.84
CA GLY A 37 10.36 -5.15 0.55
C GLY A 37 9.29 -5.01 1.62
N GLY A 38 8.04 -5.16 1.21
CA GLY A 38 6.88 -5.05 2.10
C GLY A 38 6.74 -6.21 3.10
N ILE A 39 7.48 -7.31 2.92
CA ILE A 39 7.48 -8.48 3.82
C ILE A 39 8.57 -8.42 4.90
N ASP A 40 9.39 -7.38 4.93
CA ASP A 40 10.41 -7.23 5.96
C ASP A 40 9.74 -7.19 7.34
N GLN A 41 10.22 -8.04 8.26
CA GLN A 41 9.64 -8.15 9.61
C GLN A 41 9.66 -6.84 10.38
N ARG A 42 10.57 -5.92 10.07
CA ARG A 42 10.64 -4.57 10.64
C ARG A 42 9.41 -3.73 10.31
N TYR A 43 8.72 -4.04 9.21
CA TYR A 43 7.52 -3.35 8.73
C TYR A 43 6.24 -4.12 9.02
N ASN A 44 6.27 -5.02 10.01
CA ASN A 44 5.08 -5.73 10.42
C ASN A 44 4.11 -4.79 11.14
N LEU A 45 3.06 -4.37 10.45
CA LEU A 45 2.05 -3.46 10.97
C LEU A 45 1.10 -4.09 12.00
N SER A 46 1.20 -5.41 12.25
CA SER A 46 0.33 -6.09 13.22
C SER A 46 0.42 -5.46 14.61
N PHE A 47 1.63 -5.13 15.06
CA PHE A 47 1.83 -4.44 16.35
C PHE A 47 1.19 -3.05 16.38
N THR A 48 1.28 -2.32 15.27
CA THR A 48 0.69 -0.98 15.16
C THR A 48 -0.82 -1.06 15.21
N VAL A 49 -1.43 -1.99 14.47
CA VAL A 49 -2.87 -2.22 14.46
C VAL A 49 -3.37 -2.68 15.83
N GLU A 50 -2.67 -3.63 16.48
CA GLU A 50 -3.01 -4.11 17.81
C GLU A 50 -2.95 -2.99 18.86
N ASN A 51 -1.89 -2.19 18.85
CA ASN A 51 -1.75 -1.07 19.77
C ASN A 51 -2.82 0.01 19.54
N ALA A 52 -3.14 0.31 18.30
CA ALA A 52 -4.21 1.23 17.94
C ALA A 52 -5.56 0.75 18.49
N GLN A 53 -5.84 -0.54 18.41
CA GLN A 53 -7.04 -1.14 18.99
C GLN A 53 -7.05 -1.02 20.53
N LYS A 54 -5.93 -1.30 21.20
CA LYS A 54 -5.80 -1.21 22.68
C LYS A 54 -6.07 0.20 23.21
N ILE A 55 -5.68 1.25 22.48
CA ILE A 55 -5.94 2.64 22.88
C ILE A 55 -7.30 3.18 22.40
N GLY A 56 -8.17 2.31 21.87
CA GLY A 56 -9.51 2.69 21.42
C GLY A 56 -9.57 3.49 20.12
N LYS A 57 -8.51 3.45 19.31
CA LYS A 57 -8.42 4.09 17.99
C LYS A 57 -8.05 3.06 16.92
N PRO A 58 -8.92 2.09 16.63
CA PRO A 58 -8.62 1.03 15.68
C PRO A 58 -8.33 1.58 14.30
N ILE A 59 -7.36 0.98 13.61
CA ILE A 59 -6.95 1.31 12.24
C ILE A 59 -6.75 0.04 11.42
N ILE A 60 -6.79 0.17 10.11
CA ILE A 60 -6.35 -0.87 9.18
C ILE A 60 -4.95 -0.52 8.69
N GLY A 61 -4.04 -1.49 8.72
CA GLY A 61 -2.69 -1.36 8.16
C GLY A 61 -2.62 -1.97 6.76
N VAL A 62 -2.06 -1.25 5.81
CA VAL A 62 -1.77 -1.76 4.47
C VAL A 62 -0.29 -1.56 4.19
N SER A 63 0.42 -2.62 3.83
CA SER A 63 1.81 -2.56 3.37
C SER A 63 1.92 -3.11 1.96
N ILE A 64 2.74 -2.47 1.15
CA ILE A 64 2.92 -2.82 -0.26
C ILE A 64 4.37 -3.13 -0.58
N ASN A 65 4.59 -3.85 -1.68
CA ASN A 65 5.84 -3.80 -2.41
C ASN A 65 5.68 -2.99 -3.71
N TYR A 66 6.79 -2.62 -4.30
CA TYR A 66 6.86 -1.96 -5.59
C TYR A 66 8.18 -2.29 -6.27
N ARG A 67 8.28 -2.13 -7.58
CA ARG A 67 9.52 -2.43 -8.33
C ARG A 67 10.61 -1.45 -7.97
N LEU A 68 11.80 -1.98 -7.77
CA LEU A 68 12.99 -1.26 -7.31
C LEU A 68 14.09 -1.31 -8.36
N SER A 69 15.13 -0.46 -8.18
CA SER A 69 16.34 -0.45 -8.99
C SER A 69 16.02 -0.29 -10.48
N ALA A 70 16.76 -0.94 -11.36
CA ALA A 70 16.53 -0.91 -12.80
C ALA A 70 15.11 -1.37 -13.21
N TRP A 71 14.53 -2.32 -12.50
CA TRP A 71 13.18 -2.85 -12.80
C TRP A 71 12.07 -1.82 -12.60
N GLY A 72 12.26 -0.90 -11.66
CA GLY A 72 11.29 0.14 -11.34
C GLY A 72 11.62 1.51 -11.91
N PHE A 73 12.89 1.78 -12.18
CA PHE A 73 13.38 3.13 -12.47
C PHE A 73 14.38 3.20 -13.62
N LEU A 74 14.32 2.24 -14.55
CA LEU A 74 15.16 2.29 -15.74
C LEU A 74 14.86 3.56 -16.54
N SER A 75 15.88 4.35 -16.76
CA SER A 75 15.82 5.59 -17.54
C SER A 75 17.14 5.77 -18.31
N GLY A 76 17.14 6.59 -19.35
CA GLY A 76 18.40 7.00 -19.99
C GLY A 76 18.50 6.72 -21.48
N SER A 77 17.64 5.92 -22.11
CA SER A 77 17.56 5.82 -23.57
C SER A 77 16.27 6.44 -24.10
N GLU A 78 16.31 6.95 -25.34
CA GLU A 78 15.12 7.43 -26.05
C GLU A 78 14.10 6.29 -26.23
N GLU A 79 14.57 5.09 -26.52
CA GLU A 79 13.76 3.89 -26.67
C GLU A 79 12.90 3.61 -25.42
N VAL A 80 13.48 3.72 -24.23
CA VAL A 80 12.74 3.54 -22.95
C VAL A 80 11.73 4.67 -22.73
N ARG A 81 12.04 5.90 -23.12
CA ARG A 81 11.13 7.03 -23.02
C ARG A 81 9.93 6.87 -23.94
N ASP A 82 10.17 6.42 -25.17
CA ASP A 82 9.12 6.23 -26.20
C ASP A 82 8.13 5.12 -25.82
N THR A 83 8.54 4.12 -25.04
CA THR A 83 7.62 3.09 -24.52
C THR A 83 6.66 3.62 -23.45
N GLY A 84 6.90 4.81 -22.90
CA GLY A 84 6.12 5.36 -21.81
C GLY A 84 6.31 4.62 -20.46
N ASN A 85 7.28 3.72 -20.37
CA ASN A 85 7.53 2.87 -19.19
C ASN A 85 8.53 3.47 -18.19
N LEU A 86 8.47 4.79 -17.98
CA LEU A 86 9.27 5.47 -16.97
C LEU A 86 8.62 5.40 -15.59
N ASN A 87 9.46 5.39 -14.55
CA ASN A 87 9.01 5.45 -13.14
C ASN A 87 8.01 4.34 -12.76
N LEU A 88 8.26 3.13 -13.22
CA LEU A 88 7.35 2.00 -12.98
C LEU A 88 7.14 1.74 -11.47
N GLY A 89 8.16 1.89 -10.63
CA GLY A 89 8.03 1.76 -9.19
C GLY A 89 7.05 2.78 -8.57
N LEU A 90 7.02 4.02 -9.07
CA LEU A 90 6.04 5.02 -8.63
C LEU A 90 4.63 4.71 -9.16
N ARG A 91 4.54 4.15 -10.35
CA ARG A 91 3.26 3.69 -10.90
C ARG A 91 2.70 2.52 -10.10
N ASP A 92 3.54 1.61 -9.64
CA ASP A 92 3.16 0.52 -8.76
C ASP A 92 2.56 1.03 -7.44
N GLN A 93 3.20 2.03 -6.81
CA GLN A 93 2.69 2.68 -5.60
C GLN A 93 1.32 3.34 -5.85
N ARG A 94 1.17 4.04 -6.98
CA ARG A 94 -0.09 4.66 -7.38
C ARG A 94 -1.20 3.62 -7.61
N LEU A 95 -0.87 2.52 -8.27
CA LEU A 95 -1.81 1.43 -8.51
C LEU A 95 -2.27 0.79 -7.20
N ALA A 96 -1.35 0.59 -6.24
CA ALA A 96 -1.68 0.07 -4.92
C ALA A 96 -2.62 1.02 -4.14
N LEU A 97 -2.38 2.33 -4.20
CA LEU A 97 -3.26 3.32 -3.60
C LEU A 97 -4.65 3.31 -4.24
N GLN A 98 -4.72 3.18 -5.57
CA GLN A 98 -5.99 3.05 -6.28
C GLN A 98 -6.72 1.78 -5.85
N TRP A 99 -6.03 0.64 -5.78
CA TRP A 99 -6.61 -0.61 -5.32
C TRP A 99 -7.21 -0.48 -3.91
N VAL A 100 -6.50 0.18 -3.00
CA VAL A 100 -7.00 0.44 -1.65
C VAL A 100 -8.27 1.28 -1.69
N GLN A 101 -8.32 2.33 -2.50
CA GLN A 101 -9.53 3.15 -2.64
C GLN A 101 -10.75 2.35 -3.14
N GLU A 102 -10.52 1.40 -4.02
CA GLU A 102 -11.58 0.59 -4.65
C GLU A 102 -12.04 -0.58 -3.78
N ASN A 103 -11.16 -1.10 -2.89
CA ASN A 103 -11.41 -2.38 -2.23
C ASN A 103 -11.42 -2.33 -0.69
N ILE A 104 -10.88 -1.29 -0.07
CA ILE A 104 -10.65 -1.29 1.39
C ILE A 104 -11.93 -1.29 2.22
N GLU A 105 -13.05 -0.88 1.66
CA GLU A 105 -14.35 -0.94 2.33
C GLU A 105 -14.76 -2.37 2.67
N ALA A 106 -14.44 -3.34 1.81
CA ALA A 106 -14.67 -4.76 2.07
C ALA A 106 -13.87 -5.31 3.28
N PHE A 107 -12.85 -4.57 3.72
CA PHE A 107 -12.06 -4.88 4.92
C PHE A 107 -12.45 -4.05 6.14
N GLY A 108 -13.49 -3.22 6.03
CA GLY A 108 -13.92 -2.30 7.09
C GLY A 108 -13.15 -0.98 7.12
N GLY A 109 -12.44 -0.65 6.06
CA GLY A 109 -11.70 0.60 5.92
C GLY A 109 -12.53 1.74 5.33
N MET A 110 -12.10 2.97 5.61
CA MET A 110 -12.68 4.18 5.03
C MET A 110 -12.02 4.50 3.70
N SER A 111 -12.80 4.61 2.63
CA SER A 111 -12.31 5.14 1.36
C SER A 111 -12.31 6.68 1.35
N ALA A 112 -11.60 7.29 0.40
CA ALA A 112 -11.60 8.74 0.26
C ALA A 112 -12.99 9.30 -0.10
N GLN A 113 -13.86 8.48 -0.70
CA GLN A 113 -15.22 8.86 -1.04
C GLN A 113 -16.10 9.06 0.20
N ASP A 114 -15.80 8.36 1.30
CA ASP A 114 -16.53 8.51 2.57
C ASP A 114 -16.26 9.86 3.24
N LYS A 115 -15.07 10.41 3.09
CA LYS A 115 -14.76 11.77 3.61
C LYS A 115 -15.60 12.86 2.97
N CYS A 116 -16.03 12.71 1.73
CA CYS A 116 -16.88 13.68 1.03
C CYS A 116 -18.36 13.60 1.41
N ARG A 117 -18.78 12.52 2.08
CA ARG A 117 -20.17 12.32 2.50
C ARG A 117 -20.48 12.79 3.93
N SER A 118 -19.43 13.03 4.72
CA SER A 118 -19.56 13.41 6.15
C SER A 118 -19.47 14.94 6.41
N THR A 119 -19.45 15.74 5.37
CA THR A 119 -19.61 17.21 5.40
C THR A 119 -20.89 17.62 4.71
#